data_5cf3ddee0ec158dec8d550df3978a954
#
_entry.id   5cf3ddee0ec158dec8d550df3978a954
#
_cell.length_a   1.000
_cell.length_b   1.000
_cell.length_c   1.000
_cell.angle_alpha   90.00
_cell.angle_beta   90.00
_cell.angle_gamma   90.00
#
_symmetry.space_group_name_H-M   'P 1'
#
loop_
_entity.id
_entity.type
_entity.pdbx_description
1 polymer ?
#
loop_
_entity_poly.entity_id
_entity_poly.type
_entity_poly.pdbx_seq_one_letter_code
_entity_poly.pdbx_strand_id
1 'polypeptide(L)'
;MLFRSYQLVDTGGAPGTVLAQNTYKVNKQWLRYAGHTASDEVFEKLTGIKGAFRTRIAYVVQTNGGQFPYELRVSDYDGYNQFVVHRSPQPLMSPAWSPDGSKLAYVTFESGRSALVIQTLSNGAVRQVASFPRHNGAPAFSPDGSKLAFALSKTGSLNLYVMDIGSGQIRQVTDGRSNNTEPTWFPDSQNLAFTSDQAGRPQVYKVN
;
A
#
# COMPACT_ATOMS: atom_id res chain seq x y z
N MET A 1 -25.90 21.10 -5.68
CA MET A 1 -25.36 20.18 -6.68
C MET A 1 -24.67 21.01 -7.74
N LEU A 2 -23.44 20.65 -8.14
CA LEU A 2 -22.63 21.39 -9.10
C LEU A 2 -22.37 20.52 -10.32
N PHE A 3 -22.40 21.12 -11.50
CA PHE A 3 -21.95 20.48 -12.73
C PHE A 3 -20.54 20.97 -13.03
N ARG A 4 -19.66 20.04 -13.38
CA ARG A 4 -18.31 20.33 -13.89
C ARG A 4 -18.08 19.50 -15.14
N SER A 5 -17.65 20.15 -16.18
CA SER A 5 -17.32 19.49 -17.46
C SER A 5 -15.90 19.86 -17.88
N TYR A 6 -15.28 18.95 -18.61
CA TYR A 6 -14.04 19.21 -19.33
C TYR A 6 -14.15 18.72 -20.78
N GLN A 7 -13.30 19.26 -21.61
CA GLN A 7 -13.12 18.87 -22.99
C GLN A 7 -11.61 18.85 -23.29
N LEU A 8 -11.11 17.73 -23.76
CA LEU A 8 -9.75 17.61 -24.27
C LEU A 8 -9.81 17.74 -25.80
N VAL A 9 -9.15 18.75 -26.35
CA VAL A 9 -9.18 19.09 -27.78
C VAL A 9 -7.79 18.89 -28.37
N ASP A 10 -7.72 18.25 -29.52
CA ASP A 10 -6.50 18.17 -30.33
C ASP A 10 -6.20 19.51 -30.96
N THR A 11 -4.98 20.04 -30.73
CA THR A 11 -4.49 21.30 -31.34
C THR A 11 -3.41 21.05 -32.37
N GLY A 12 -2.88 19.83 -32.48
CA GLY A 12 -1.76 19.49 -33.38
C GLY A 12 -2.16 18.72 -34.65
N GLY A 13 -3.32 18.08 -34.61
CA GLY A 13 -3.87 17.31 -35.74
C GLY A 13 -4.97 18.07 -36.48
N ALA A 14 -6.18 17.47 -36.56
CA ALA A 14 -7.34 18.18 -37.11
C ALA A 14 -7.88 19.16 -36.04
N PRO A 15 -7.73 20.48 -36.24
CA PRO A 15 -8.12 21.45 -35.24
C PRO A 15 -9.57 21.35 -34.82
N GLY A 16 -9.82 21.31 -33.51
CA GLY A 16 -11.16 21.19 -32.93
C GLY A 16 -11.65 19.76 -32.69
N THR A 17 -10.86 18.73 -33.00
CA THR A 17 -11.21 17.34 -32.68
C THR A 17 -11.23 17.13 -31.18
N VAL A 18 -12.38 16.74 -30.64
CA VAL A 18 -12.52 16.40 -29.22
C VAL A 18 -12.00 14.98 -28.97
N LEU A 19 -10.92 14.85 -28.22
CA LEU A 19 -10.29 13.59 -27.87
C LEU A 19 -10.99 12.88 -26.69
N ALA A 20 -11.46 13.66 -25.71
CA ALA A 20 -12.26 13.20 -24.58
C ALA A 20 -13.11 14.35 -24.04
N GLN A 21 -14.27 14.02 -23.48
CA GLN A 21 -15.11 14.95 -22.74
C GLN A 21 -15.93 14.22 -21.71
N ASN A 22 -16.20 14.85 -20.58
CA ASN A 22 -17.12 14.31 -19.57
C ASN A 22 -17.76 15.43 -18.75
N THR A 23 -18.88 15.14 -18.10
CA THR A 23 -19.59 16.04 -17.20
C THR A 23 -19.91 15.33 -15.89
N TYR A 24 -19.44 15.87 -14.78
CA TYR A 24 -19.67 15.33 -13.45
C TYR A 24 -20.74 16.15 -12.72
N LYS A 25 -21.71 15.44 -12.13
CA LYS A 25 -22.70 16.01 -11.25
C LYS A 25 -22.31 15.66 -9.82
N VAL A 26 -21.72 16.62 -9.09
CA VAL A 26 -21.13 16.38 -7.77
C VAL A 26 -21.53 17.44 -6.75
N ASN A 27 -21.49 17.10 -5.46
CA ASN A 27 -21.57 18.05 -4.37
C ASN A 27 -20.22 18.77 -4.19
N LYS A 28 -20.22 19.91 -3.51
CA LYS A 28 -19.01 20.73 -3.30
C LYS A 28 -17.86 19.93 -2.69
N GLN A 29 -18.14 19.05 -1.75
CA GLN A 29 -17.13 18.18 -1.11
C GLN A 29 -16.44 17.19 -2.06
N TRP A 30 -17.06 16.83 -3.20
CA TRP A 30 -16.54 15.89 -4.19
C TRP A 30 -15.92 16.56 -5.40
N LEU A 31 -15.83 17.91 -5.43
CA LEU A 31 -15.25 18.65 -6.56
C LEU A 31 -13.80 18.23 -6.83
N ARG A 32 -13.04 18.04 -5.79
CA ARG A 32 -11.64 17.62 -5.89
C ARG A 32 -11.51 16.22 -6.48
N TYR A 33 -12.32 15.27 -6.00
CA TYR A 33 -12.38 13.92 -6.54
C TYR A 33 -12.80 13.90 -8.03
N ALA A 34 -13.76 14.76 -8.43
CA ALA A 34 -14.12 14.90 -9.84
C ALA A 34 -12.95 15.47 -10.68
N GLY A 35 -12.17 16.41 -10.14
CA GLY A 35 -10.95 16.91 -10.78
C GLY A 35 -9.92 15.80 -10.99
N HIS A 36 -9.64 14.99 -9.96
CA HIS A 36 -8.74 13.84 -10.08
C HIS A 36 -9.24 12.78 -11.07
N THR A 37 -10.58 12.54 -11.12
CA THR A 37 -11.18 11.65 -12.12
C THR A 37 -10.95 12.17 -13.54
N ALA A 38 -11.17 13.46 -13.78
CA ALA A 38 -10.88 14.09 -15.08
C ALA A 38 -9.39 13.96 -15.44
N SER A 39 -8.49 14.17 -14.48
CA SER A 39 -7.05 14.02 -14.68
C SER A 39 -6.67 12.58 -15.05
N ASP A 40 -7.25 11.56 -14.39
CA ASP A 40 -7.05 10.15 -14.74
C ASP A 40 -7.51 9.87 -16.18
N GLU A 41 -8.72 10.31 -16.56
CA GLU A 41 -9.28 10.11 -17.90
C GLU A 41 -8.45 10.79 -18.99
N VAL A 42 -8.02 12.03 -18.77
CA VAL A 42 -7.16 12.77 -19.70
C VAL A 42 -5.80 12.11 -19.84
N PHE A 43 -5.19 11.71 -18.72
CA PHE A 43 -3.89 11.04 -18.71
C PHE A 43 -3.95 9.71 -19.49
N GLU A 44 -4.96 8.89 -19.21
CA GLU A 44 -5.16 7.60 -19.89
C GLU A 44 -5.39 7.82 -21.40
N LYS A 45 -6.18 8.83 -21.76
CA LYS A 45 -6.43 9.16 -23.17
C LYS A 45 -5.16 9.58 -23.93
N LEU A 46 -4.26 10.30 -23.28
CA LEU A 46 -3.02 10.82 -23.90
C LEU A 46 -1.90 9.77 -23.91
N THR A 47 -1.83 8.90 -22.93
CA THR A 47 -0.68 8.00 -22.72
C THR A 47 -1.00 6.52 -22.92
N GLY A 48 -2.27 6.13 -22.92
CA GLY A 48 -2.72 4.73 -22.87
C GLY A 48 -2.50 4.05 -21.50
N ILE A 49 -2.03 4.79 -20.50
CA ILE A 49 -1.72 4.28 -19.16
C ILE A 49 -2.76 4.83 -18.17
N LYS A 50 -3.28 3.98 -17.29
CA LYS A 50 -4.22 4.43 -16.24
C LYS A 50 -3.56 5.47 -15.34
N GLY A 51 -4.28 6.55 -15.06
CA GLY A 51 -3.84 7.59 -14.14
C GLY A 51 -3.81 7.12 -12.68
N ALA A 52 -3.04 7.84 -11.84
CA ALA A 52 -2.90 7.56 -10.42
C ALA A 52 -3.42 8.71 -9.53
N PHE A 53 -4.18 9.65 -10.10
CA PHE A 53 -4.61 10.87 -9.40
C PHE A 53 -5.66 10.62 -8.32
N ARG A 54 -6.33 9.44 -8.32
CA ARG A 54 -7.26 9.00 -7.27
C ARG A 54 -6.64 8.02 -6.26
N THR A 55 -5.33 7.83 -6.32
CA THR A 55 -4.63 6.98 -5.36
C THR A 55 -4.40 7.69 -4.03
N ARG A 56 -4.06 6.91 -3.00
CA ARG A 56 -3.77 7.39 -1.65
C ARG A 56 -2.40 6.93 -1.19
N ILE A 57 -1.79 7.72 -0.32
CA ILE A 57 -0.50 7.44 0.29
C ILE A 57 -0.74 7.12 1.76
N ALA A 58 -0.20 6.00 2.25
CA ALA A 58 -0.08 5.69 3.66
C ALA A 58 1.36 5.97 4.12
N TYR A 59 1.52 6.69 5.22
CA TYR A 59 2.82 7.09 5.73
C TYR A 59 2.80 7.22 7.26
N VAL A 60 3.98 7.10 7.85
CA VAL A 60 4.17 7.29 9.29
C VAL A 60 4.75 8.66 9.55
N VAL A 61 4.18 9.36 10.52
CA VAL A 61 4.70 10.63 11.03
C VAL A 61 5.17 10.43 12.46
N GLN A 62 6.34 10.96 12.77
CA GLN A 62 6.80 11.13 14.14
C GLN A 62 6.66 12.60 14.52
N THR A 63 5.93 12.88 15.59
CA THR A 63 5.74 14.23 16.15
C THR A 63 6.67 14.45 17.34
N ASN A 64 7.05 15.69 17.58
CA ASN A 64 7.90 16.03 18.71
C ASN A 64 7.05 16.15 19.99
N GLY A 65 6.98 15.07 20.76
CA GLY A 65 6.31 15.04 22.08
C GLY A 65 4.86 14.54 22.06
N GLY A 66 4.25 14.50 23.25
CA GLY A 66 2.90 13.97 23.47
C GLY A 66 2.87 12.47 23.81
N GLN A 67 1.69 11.99 24.22
CA GLN A 67 1.47 10.60 24.62
C GLN A 67 1.60 9.62 23.43
N PHE A 68 1.29 10.06 22.21
CA PHE A 68 1.29 9.27 20.99
C PHE A 68 2.12 9.97 19.91
N PRO A 69 3.48 9.91 20.00
CA PRO A 69 4.35 10.61 19.05
C PRO A 69 4.38 9.99 17.65
N TYR A 70 3.86 8.78 17.46
CA TYR A 70 3.81 8.14 16.15
C TYR A 70 2.38 8.05 15.64
N GLU A 71 2.19 8.44 14.39
CA GLU A 71 0.89 8.35 13.73
C GLU A 71 1.03 7.69 12.35
N LEU A 72 0.21 6.68 12.10
CA LEU A 72 -0.04 6.17 10.75
C LEU A 72 -1.12 7.04 10.14
N ARG A 73 -0.81 7.71 9.04
CA ARG A 73 -1.71 8.61 8.32
C ARG A 73 -1.95 8.15 6.90
N VAL A 74 -3.06 8.59 6.35
CA VAL A 74 -3.41 8.45 4.94
C VAL A 74 -3.74 9.83 4.38
N SER A 75 -3.34 10.08 3.15
CA SER A 75 -3.74 11.26 2.37
C SER A 75 -4.07 10.86 0.93
N ASP A 76 -4.71 11.76 0.18
CA ASP A 76 -4.72 11.69 -1.26
C ASP A 76 -3.28 11.80 -1.80
N TYR A 77 -3.06 11.40 -3.05
CA TYR A 77 -1.73 11.36 -3.68
C TYR A 77 -0.98 12.71 -3.63
N ASP A 78 -1.72 13.82 -3.56
CA ASP A 78 -1.20 15.19 -3.50
C ASP A 78 -1.09 15.75 -2.08
N GLY A 79 -1.24 14.90 -1.06
CA GLY A 79 -1.13 15.26 0.36
C GLY A 79 -2.38 15.88 0.96
N TYR A 80 -3.48 16.01 0.22
CA TYR A 80 -4.75 16.52 0.74
C TYR A 80 -5.56 15.43 1.47
N ASN A 81 -6.68 15.80 2.12
CA ASN A 81 -7.59 14.89 2.85
C ASN A 81 -6.84 13.96 3.82
N GLN A 82 -5.91 14.51 4.59
CA GLN A 82 -5.16 13.74 5.58
C GLN A 82 -6.07 13.29 6.73
N PHE A 83 -5.96 12.03 7.11
CA PHE A 83 -6.56 11.52 8.34
C PHE A 83 -5.64 10.52 9.04
N VAL A 84 -5.81 10.42 10.36
CA VAL A 84 -5.04 9.50 11.19
C VAL A 84 -5.75 8.15 11.22
N VAL A 85 -5.03 7.10 10.86
CA VAL A 85 -5.49 5.70 10.90
C VAL A 85 -5.21 5.10 12.28
N HIS A 86 -4.01 5.35 12.82
CA HIS A 86 -3.59 4.83 14.11
C HIS A 86 -2.64 5.80 14.81
N ARG A 87 -2.76 5.92 16.15
CA ARG A 87 -1.82 6.64 17.01
C ARG A 87 -1.15 5.67 17.95
N SER A 88 0.16 5.81 18.11
CA SER A 88 0.96 4.89 18.91
C SER A 88 1.97 5.62 19.79
N PRO A 89 2.17 5.16 21.05
CA PRO A 89 3.28 5.63 21.89
C PRO A 89 4.63 5.06 21.43
N GLN A 90 4.63 4.04 20.56
CA GLN A 90 5.80 3.33 20.05
C GLN A 90 5.90 3.45 18.53
N PRO A 91 7.09 3.21 17.93
CA PRO A 91 7.27 3.29 16.49
C PRO A 91 6.25 2.46 15.69
N LEU A 92 5.85 3.02 14.54
CA LEU A 92 5.10 2.36 13.48
C LEU A 92 5.95 2.31 12.22
N MET A 93 5.89 1.24 11.44
CA MET A 93 6.76 1.06 10.28
C MET A 93 6.08 0.30 9.14
N SER A 94 6.61 0.46 7.93
CA SER A 94 6.31 -0.37 6.75
C SER A 94 4.81 -0.52 6.44
N PRO A 95 4.05 0.58 6.27
CA PRO A 95 2.65 0.48 5.87
C PRO A 95 2.53 -0.10 4.45
N ALA A 96 1.59 -1.01 4.26
CA ALA A 96 1.27 -1.62 2.97
C ALA A 96 -0.25 -1.69 2.77
N TRP A 97 -0.71 -1.26 1.59
CA TRP A 97 -2.11 -1.28 1.21
C TRP A 97 -2.59 -2.66 0.78
N SER A 98 -3.81 -3.03 1.18
CA SER A 98 -4.54 -4.05 0.45
C SER A 98 -4.95 -3.53 -0.94
N PRO A 99 -5.03 -4.39 -1.98
CA PRO A 99 -5.28 -3.93 -3.35
C PRO A 99 -6.63 -3.24 -3.54
N ASP A 100 -7.63 -3.58 -2.71
CA ASP A 100 -8.95 -2.94 -2.67
C ASP A 100 -8.96 -1.60 -1.88
N GLY A 101 -7.85 -1.24 -1.25
CA GLY A 101 -7.72 -0.03 -0.43
C GLY A 101 -8.53 -0.04 0.87
N SER A 102 -9.06 -1.18 1.29
CA SER A 102 -9.89 -1.30 2.51
C SER A 102 -9.07 -1.55 3.78
N LYS A 103 -7.82 -2.01 3.65
CA LYS A 103 -6.97 -2.39 4.78
C LYS A 103 -5.55 -1.84 4.62
N LEU A 104 -4.88 -1.70 5.75
CA LEU A 104 -3.44 -1.46 5.86
C LEU A 104 -2.80 -2.55 6.71
N ALA A 105 -1.70 -3.15 6.21
CA ALA A 105 -0.77 -3.90 7.04
C ALA A 105 0.36 -2.96 7.48
N TYR A 106 0.83 -3.09 8.72
CA TYR A 106 1.94 -2.32 9.23
C TYR A 106 2.59 -3.00 10.43
N VAL A 107 3.78 -2.54 10.79
CA VAL A 107 4.50 -2.99 11.99
C VAL A 107 4.25 -2.01 13.13
N THR A 108 3.95 -2.53 14.31
CA THR A 108 3.84 -1.77 15.57
C THR A 108 4.78 -2.33 16.63
N PHE A 109 5.24 -1.48 17.55
CA PHE A 109 6.07 -1.86 18.71
C PHE A 109 5.35 -1.67 20.05
N GLU A 110 4.04 -1.45 20.06
CA GLU A 110 3.23 -1.18 21.27
C GLU A 110 3.29 -2.31 22.30
N SER A 111 3.52 -3.54 21.88
CA SER A 111 3.70 -4.70 22.78
C SER A 111 5.12 -4.86 23.32
N GLY A 112 6.01 -3.88 23.14
CA GLY A 112 7.43 -3.95 23.52
C GLY A 112 8.32 -4.71 22.54
N ARG A 113 7.74 -5.26 21.46
CA ARG A 113 8.44 -5.92 20.35
C ARG A 113 7.71 -5.70 19.04
N SER A 114 8.39 -5.95 17.91
CA SER A 114 7.72 -5.82 16.62
C SER A 114 6.56 -6.79 16.51
N ALA A 115 5.41 -6.30 16.07
CA ALA A 115 4.23 -7.08 15.71
C ALA A 115 3.72 -6.60 14.35
N LEU A 116 3.46 -7.54 13.46
CA LEU A 116 2.81 -7.25 12.17
C LEU A 116 1.30 -7.36 12.36
N VAL A 117 0.59 -6.34 11.96
CA VAL A 117 -0.87 -6.25 12.08
C VAL A 117 -1.52 -5.86 10.76
N ILE A 118 -2.79 -6.23 10.60
CA ILE A 118 -3.69 -5.72 9.54
C ILE A 118 -4.81 -4.94 10.20
N GLN A 119 -5.03 -3.71 9.78
CA GLN A 119 -6.13 -2.86 10.23
C GLN A 119 -7.14 -2.64 9.11
N THR A 120 -8.41 -2.84 9.40
CA THR A 120 -9.54 -2.52 8.52
C THR A 120 -9.90 -1.05 8.69
N LEU A 121 -9.90 -0.27 7.61
CA LEU A 121 -10.07 1.19 7.68
C LEU A 121 -11.51 1.61 8.01
N SER A 122 -12.51 0.82 7.62
CA SER A 122 -13.93 1.18 7.80
C SER A 122 -14.39 1.16 9.26
N ASN A 123 -13.80 0.33 10.10
CA ASN A 123 -14.20 0.12 11.50
C ASN A 123 -13.03 0.19 12.50
N GLY A 124 -11.79 0.37 12.02
CA GLY A 124 -10.60 0.41 12.86
C GLY A 124 -10.17 -0.94 13.45
N ALA A 125 -10.83 -2.05 13.10
CA ALA A 125 -10.50 -3.36 13.65
C ALA A 125 -9.08 -3.79 13.28
N VAL A 126 -8.29 -4.21 14.28
CA VAL A 126 -6.91 -4.64 14.13
C VAL A 126 -6.80 -6.15 14.36
N ARG A 127 -6.17 -6.86 13.42
CA ARG A 127 -5.84 -8.27 13.51
C ARG A 127 -4.33 -8.44 13.54
N GLN A 128 -3.80 -9.07 14.60
CA GLN A 128 -2.39 -9.44 14.65
C GLN A 128 -2.11 -10.62 13.71
N VAL A 129 -1.10 -10.46 12.85
CA VAL A 129 -0.62 -11.47 11.89
C VAL A 129 0.53 -12.26 12.48
N ALA A 130 1.54 -11.54 13.00
CA ALA A 130 2.76 -12.14 13.54
C ALA A 130 3.31 -11.27 14.68
N SER A 131 3.81 -11.92 15.72
CA SER A 131 4.54 -11.29 16.84
C SER A 131 5.55 -12.30 17.41
N PHE A 132 6.39 -12.82 16.52
CA PHE A 132 7.47 -13.73 16.91
C PHE A 132 8.63 -12.96 17.55
N PRO A 133 9.52 -13.61 18.32
CA PRO A 133 10.76 -12.97 18.76
C PRO A 133 11.56 -12.41 17.57
N ARG A 134 12.25 -11.28 17.80
CA ARG A 134 13.05 -10.55 16.81
C ARG A 134 12.18 -9.86 15.74
N HIS A 135 12.57 -9.90 14.45
CA HIS A 135 11.94 -9.13 13.39
C HIS A 135 10.62 -9.73 12.88
N ASN A 136 9.60 -8.88 12.75
CA ASN A 136 8.33 -9.15 12.09
C ASN A 136 8.02 -7.93 11.21
N GLY A 137 8.07 -8.05 9.90
CA GLY A 137 7.92 -6.85 9.08
C GLY A 137 7.90 -7.07 7.57
N ALA A 138 8.09 -5.98 6.82
CA ALA A 138 8.06 -5.92 5.36
C ALA A 138 6.80 -6.57 4.73
N PRO A 139 5.58 -6.16 5.12
CA PRO A 139 4.36 -6.75 4.58
C PRO A 139 4.11 -6.32 3.13
N ALA A 140 3.60 -7.25 2.32
CA ALA A 140 3.12 -6.99 0.97
C ALA A 140 1.87 -7.84 0.68
N PHE A 141 0.75 -7.19 0.36
CA PHE A 141 -0.45 -7.91 -0.11
C PHE A 141 -0.28 -8.39 -1.54
N SER A 142 -0.81 -9.59 -1.83
CA SER A 142 -0.91 -10.05 -3.22
C SER A 142 -1.92 -9.20 -4.01
N PRO A 143 -1.73 -9.04 -5.33
CA PRO A 143 -2.64 -8.26 -6.19
C PRO A 143 -4.10 -8.70 -6.12
N ASP A 144 -4.37 -9.98 -5.90
CA ASP A 144 -5.73 -10.52 -5.70
C ASP A 144 -6.28 -10.33 -4.28
N GLY A 145 -5.45 -9.83 -3.33
CA GLY A 145 -5.82 -9.60 -1.94
C GLY A 145 -5.96 -10.86 -1.09
N SER A 146 -5.71 -12.05 -1.64
CA SER A 146 -5.89 -13.33 -0.93
C SER A 146 -4.74 -13.66 0.02
N LYS A 147 -3.55 -13.07 -0.18
CA LYS A 147 -2.34 -13.41 0.57
C LYS A 147 -1.62 -12.16 1.10
N LEU A 148 -0.84 -12.35 2.16
CA LEU A 148 0.12 -11.37 2.68
C LEU A 148 1.49 -12.04 2.76
N ALA A 149 2.48 -11.51 2.04
CA ALA A 149 3.88 -11.87 2.20
C ALA A 149 4.53 -10.96 3.25
N PHE A 150 5.47 -11.47 4.02
CA PHE A 150 6.20 -10.72 5.05
C PHE A 150 7.49 -11.44 5.47
N ALA A 151 8.40 -10.70 6.15
CA ALA A 151 9.65 -11.24 6.64
C ALA A 151 9.62 -11.49 8.15
N LEU A 152 10.10 -12.66 8.58
CA LEU A 152 10.31 -13.01 9.99
C LEU A 152 11.74 -13.51 10.20
N SER A 153 12.32 -13.20 11.36
CA SER A 153 13.61 -13.79 11.81
C SER A 153 13.43 -14.89 12.86
N LYS A 154 12.32 -15.63 12.79
CA LYS A 154 11.92 -16.67 13.75
C LYS A 154 13.00 -17.75 13.96
N THR A 155 13.73 -18.11 12.93
CA THR A 155 14.74 -19.20 12.93
C THR A 155 16.19 -18.72 12.95
N GLY A 156 16.42 -17.42 13.13
CA GLY A 156 17.76 -16.80 13.15
C GLY A 156 17.95 -15.82 12.00
N SER A 157 17.96 -16.28 10.74
CA SER A 157 17.98 -15.42 9.56
C SER A 157 16.59 -14.88 9.23
N LEU A 158 16.53 -13.77 8.49
CA LEU A 158 15.29 -13.26 7.92
C LEU A 158 14.79 -14.19 6.83
N ASN A 159 13.55 -14.63 6.93
CA ASN A 159 12.92 -15.47 5.93
C ASN A 159 11.56 -14.92 5.53
N LEU A 160 11.18 -15.22 4.29
CA LEU A 160 9.87 -14.87 3.77
C LEU A 160 8.85 -15.92 4.17
N TYR A 161 7.70 -15.40 4.57
CA TYR A 161 6.50 -16.16 4.89
C TYR A 161 5.33 -15.59 4.11
N VAL A 162 4.37 -16.44 3.80
CA VAL A 162 3.11 -16.06 3.17
C VAL A 162 1.97 -16.55 4.04
N MET A 163 1.05 -15.64 4.37
CA MET A 163 -0.20 -15.96 5.05
C MET A 163 -1.35 -15.92 4.03
N ASP A 164 -2.18 -16.93 4.04
CA ASP A 164 -3.51 -16.87 3.44
C ASP A 164 -4.43 -16.01 4.32
N ILE A 165 -5.03 -14.97 3.75
CA ILE A 165 -5.82 -13.97 4.50
C ILE A 165 -7.10 -14.60 5.06
N GLY A 166 -7.73 -15.49 4.31
CA GLY A 166 -8.98 -16.13 4.68
C GLY A 166 -8.82 -17.12 5.81
N SER A 167 -7.91 -18.09 5.67
CA SER A 167 -7.68 -19.15 6.66
C SER A 167 -6.74 -18.73 7.80
N GLY A 168 -5.87 -17.75 7.57
CA GLY A 168 -4.81 -17.35 8.49
C GLY A 168 -3.62 -18.31 8.53
N GLN A 169 -3.56 -19.32 7.67
CA GLN A 169 -2.45 -20.25 7.59
C GLN A 169 -1.20 -19.53 7.07
N ILE A 170 -0.05 -19.77 7.75
CA ILE A 170 1.24 -19.19 7.42
C ILE A 170 2.18 -20.30 6.94
N ARG A 171 2.79 -20.13 5.78
CA ARG A 171 3.85 -20.99 5.26
C ARG A 171 5.15 -20.24 5.07
N GLN A 172 6.29 -20.90 5.30
CA GLN A 172 7.61 -20.38 4.95
C GLN A 172 7.86 -20.57 3.45
N VAL A 173 8.49 -19.58 2.82
CA VAL A 173 8.77 -19.56 1.37
C VAL A 173 10.24 -19.71 1.06
N THR A 174 11.14 -19.16 1.90
CA THR A 174 12.60 -19.24 1.73
C THR A 174 13.24 -20.20 2.73
N ASP A 175 14.41 -20.74 2.40
CA ASP A 175 15.04 -21.91 3.06
C ASP A 175 15.74 -21.64 4.41
N GLY A 176 15.87 -20.41 4.84
CA GLY A 176 16.40 -20.05 6.16
C GLY A 176 17.91 -19.90 6.27
N ARG A 177 18.67 -19.95 5.20
CA ARG A 177 20.15 -19.83 5.22
C ARG A 177 20.65 -18.40 5.09
N SER A 178 19.92 -17.56 4.41
CA SER A 178 20.26 -16.17 4.07
C SER A 178 19.21 -15.21 4.62
N ASN A 179 19.53 -13.92 4.63
CA ASN A 179 18.55 -12.90 4.94
C ASN A 179 17.72 -12.59 3.69
N ASN A 180 16.42 -12.81 3.80
CA ASN A 180 15.45 -12.60 2.74
C ASN A 180 14.39 -11.61 3.23
N THR A 181 14.23 -10.48 2.53
CA THR A 181 13.35 -9.38 2.98
C THR A 181 12.72 -8.63 1.79
N GLU A 182 11.88 -7.63 2.10
CA GLU A 182 11.25 -6.75 1.12
C GLU A 182 10.54 -7.52 -0.02
N PRO A 183 9.61 -8.44 0.32
CA PRO A 183 8.86 -9.16 -0.70
C PRO A 183 7.95 -8.22 -1.47
N THR A 184 7.87 -8.42 -2.78
CA THR A 184 6.88 -7.79 -3.65
C THR A 184 6.29 -8.83 -4.59
N TRP A 185 4.98 -8.76 -4.82
CA TRP A 185 4.29 -9.73 -5.67
C TRP A 185 4.38 -9.36 -7.14
N PHE A 186 4.52 -10.39 -7.97
CA PHE A 186 4.21 -10.26 -9.39
C PHE A 186 2.68 -10.10 -9.58
N PRO A 187 2.25 -9.55 -10.74
CA PRO A 187 0.82 -9.38 -11.04
C PRO A 187 0.00 -10.67 -11.00
N ASP A 188 0.66 -11.83 -11.12
CA ASP A 188 0.03 -13.16 -11.10
C ASP A 188 -0.41 -13.64 -9.70
N SER A 189 -0.09 -12.92 -8.62
CA SER A 189 -0.36 -13.31 -7.23
C SER A 189 0.22 -14.68 -6.81
N GLN A 190 1.21 -15.17 -7.56
CA GLN A 190 1.85 -16.48 -7.33
C GLN A 190 3.35 -16.35 -7.08
N ASN A 191 4.00 -15.45 -7.80
CA ASN A 191 5.44 -15.23 -7.72
C ASN A 191 5.75 -14.00 -6.85
N LEU A 192 6.88 -14.08 -6.13
CA LEU A 192 7.46 -12.99 -5.35
C LEU A 192 8.84 -12.61 -5.89
N ALA A 193 9.13 -11.32 -5.99
CA ALA A 193 10.48 -10.80 -6.00
C ALA A 193 10.85 -10.37 -4.57
N PHE A 194 12.12 -10.49 -4.21
CA PHE A 194 12.60 -10.16 -2.86
C PHE A 194 14.10 -9.89 -2.86
N THR A 195 14.56 -9.20 -1.83
CA THR A 195 16.00 -8.98 -1.60
C THR A 195 16.58 -10.14 -0.79
N SER A 196 17.72 -10.70 -1.23
CA SER A 196 18.48 -11.74 -0.52
C SER A 196 19.99 -11.50 -0.58
N ASP A 197 20.68 -11.84 0.50
CA ASP A 197 22.15 -11.82 0.60
C ASP A 197 22.80 -13.18 0.30
N GLN A 198 22.05 -14.14 -0.25
CA GLN A 198 22.53 -15.51 -0.52
C GLN A 198 23.76 -15.62 -1.45
N ALA A 199 24.04 -14.61 -2.27
CA ALA A 199 25.24 -14.50 -3.09
C ALA A 199 26.36 -13.67 -2.44
N GLY A 200 26.32 -13.47 -1.12
CA GLY A 200 27.29 -12.69 -0.32
C GLY A 200 27.04 -11.17 -0.33
N ARG A 201 26.12 -10.68 -1.13
CA ARG A 201 25.65 -9.27 -1.16
C ARG A 201 24.16 -9.21 -1.53
N PRO A 202 23.42 -8.17 -1.10
CA PRO A 202 22.01 -8.03 -1.43
C PRO A 202 21.77 -7.96 -2.94
N GLN A 203 20.88 -8.80 -3.43
CA GLN A 203 20.40 -8.85 -4.82
C GLN A 203 18.92 -9.21 -4.84
N VAL A 204 18.28 -8.98 -5.99
CA VAL A 204 16.86 -9.33 -6.19
C VAL A 204 16.74 -10.74 -6.72
N TYR A 205 15.88 -11.53 -6.09
CA TYR A 205 15.58 -12.90 -6.46
C TYR A 205 14.07 -13.07 -6.68
N LYS A 206 13.72 -14.15 -7.35
CA LYS A 206 12.34 -14.57 -7.59
C LYS A 206 12.10 -15.93 -6.95
N VAL A 207 10.89 -16.11 -6.36
CA VAL A 207 10.39 -17.39 -5.84
C VAL A 207 8.89 -17.54 -6.16
N ASN A 208 8.44 -18.80 -6.28
CA ASN A 208 7.02 -19.16 -6.42
C ASN A 208 6.44 -19.60 -5.07
#